data_8d68404853c73f0984c95fed8b421576
#
_entry.id   8d68404853c73f0984c95fed8b421576
#
_cell.length_a   1.000
_cell.length_b   1.000
_cell.length_c   1.000
_cell.angle_alpha   90.00
_cell.angle_beta   90.00
_cell.angle_gamma   90.00
#
_symmetry.space_group_name_H-M   'P 1'
#
loop_
_entity.id
_entity.type
_entity.pdbx_description
1 polymer ?
#
loop_
_entity_poly.entity_id
_entity_poly.type
_entity_poly.pdbx_seq_one_letter_code
_entity_poly.pdbx_strand_id
1 'polypeptide(L)'
;MTDYIDTLIAELDAAPAWPLPREKRAIQAAYAGRALRKGDVETLRHMQAWPPDRQLVVDPLAKRIAHGFADFLFADPVSLEVEDEAAQEQVDLFRTENDLDHKLHRMERVIVSEGEAWWKLHTDPSIAQTPIFTWNSRRDVVPLFYGDRVLAVAFVTEKRREQEPDDAPAPGEQVWRHLELHTDGRVANVLYRGGAETLGVRVDLGSITETAMLAEEWRHGVPMLAGRLVNDLDDDDSLGESEYTAVQPLLFALNEAATIAVENARLTGQDRVFVAGRLRQADGSFDASLQVFEAETDGATLGDAGGSPPVVAVEKHYDAEPLWMHIRELVKTTLSRVGMVVQIVDSSEDGKAESGTAIRLRFLPTSLAAKGKRKEHEKHLPQIVARALMVVAKPTSEGGFGMEGLATDPPAVEFGDPIPRDESAEVKDRALAVTSGIMSRRQAITEAHPDWTTAQVDDELAEIHADEGQPADPPPAPHEPPAPVDPPPVAA
;
A
#
# COMPACT_ATOMS: atom_id res chain seq x y z
N MET A 1 14.99 -37.42 -7.12
CA MET A 1 14.71 -35.98 -7.10
C MET A 1 14.65 -35.61 -5.62
N THR A 2 15.49 -34.72 -5.15
CA THR A 2 15.48 -34.30 -3.72
C THR A 2 14.16 -33.59 -3.45
N ASP A 3 13.42 -34.08 -2.46
CA ASP A 3 12.16 -33.44 -2.08
C ASP A 3 12.48 -32.24 -1.21
N TYR A 4 12.22 -31.05 -1.72
CA TYR A 4 12.54 -29.78 -1.03
C TYR A 4 11.65 -29.55 0.19
N ILE A 5 10.43 -30.12 0.24
CA ILE A 5 9.58 -30.10 1.44
C ILE A 5 10.26 -30.88 2.56
N ASP A 6 10.74 -32.09 2.29
CA ASP A 6 11.39 -32.91 3.30
C ASP A 6 12.69 -32.25 3.80
N THR A 7 13.42 -31.55 2.89
CA THR A 7 14.59 -30.76 3.26
C THR A 7 14.21 -29.61 4.21
N LEU A 8 13.14 -28.89 3.89
CA LEU A 8 12.67 -27.76 4.72
C LEU A 8 12.12 -28.25 6.07
N ILE A 9 11.38 -29.37 6.09
CA ILE A 9 10.91 -29.99 7.33
C ILE A 9 12.09 -30.42 8.20
N ALA A 10 13.12 -31.05 7.63
CA ALA A 10 14.30 -31.45 8.39
C ALA A 10 15.06 -30.27 9.00
N GLU A 11 15.13 -29.14 8.28
CA GLU A 11 15.67 -27.89 8.81
C GLU A 11 14.84 -27.33 9.96
N LEU A 12 13.51 -27.33 9.81
CA LEU A 12 12.57 -26.86 10.82
C LEU A 12 12.62 -27.73 12.09
N ASP A 13 12.66 -29.07 11.94
CA ASP A 13 12.76 -30.01 13.05
C ASP A 13 14.09 -29.87 13.82
N ALA A 14 15.16 -29.48 13.14
CA ALA A 14 16.48 -29.25 13.73
C ALA A 14 16.68 -27.81 14.26
N ALA A 15 15.70 -26.93 14.10
CA ALA A 15 15.85 -25.51 14.40
C ALA A 15 16.08 -25.25 15.90
N PRO A 16 17.19 -24.60 16.28
CA PRO A 16 17.52 -24.32 17.68
C PRO A 16 16.65 -23.22 18.29
N ALA A 17 16.03 -22.41 17.46
CA ALA A 17 15.22 -21.25 17.88
C ALA A 17 14.14 -20.94 16.82
N TRP A 18 13.11 -20.25 17.26
CA TRP A 18 12.06 -19.70 16.40
C TRP A 18 11.94 -18.20 16.59
N PRO A 19 11.79 -17.39 15.55
CA PRO A 19 11.95 -17.77 14.13
C PRO A 19 13.39 -18.23 13.81
N LEU A 20 13.54 -18.91 12.67
CA LEU A 20 14.86 -19.37 12.21
C LEU A 20 15.86 -18.23 12.22
N PRO A 21 17.12 -18.44 12.65
CA PRO A 21 18.12 -17.38 12.74
C PRO A 21 18.33 -16.62 11.41
N ARG A 22 18.29 -17.33 10.27
CA ARG A 22 18.44 -16.75 8.93
C ARG A 22 17.26 -15.84 8.54
N GLU A 23 16.08 -16.05 9.13
CA GLU A 23 14.87 -15.31 8.83
C GLU A 23 14.72 -14.02 9.66
N LYS A 24 15.48 -13.90 10.75
CA LYS A 24 15.33 -12.80 11.71
C LYS A 24 15.45 -11.42 11.08
N ARG A 25 16.43 -11.23 10.16
CA ARG A 25 16.64 -9.94 9.47
C ARG A 25 15.40 -9.56 8.65
N ALA A 26 14.91 -10.50 7.82
CA ALA A 26 13.74 -10.28 6.97
C ALA A 26 12.48 -10.00 7.78
N ILE A 27 12.25 -10.78 8.83
CA ILE A 27 11.11 -10.63 9.73
C ILE A 27 11.17 -9.28 10.45
N GLN A 28 12.33 -8.86 10.95
CA GLN A 28 12.52 -7.56 11.61
C GLN A 28 12.29 -6.39 10.64
N ALA A 29 12.79 -6.48 9.41
CA ALA A 29 12.54 -5.48 8.38
C ALA A 29 11.04 -5.35 8.06
N ALA A 30 10.33 -6.48 7.92
CA ALA A 30 8.90 -6.48 7.69
C ALA A 30 8.10 -5.91 8.86
N TYR A 31 8.48 -6.22 10.12
CA TYR A 31 7.88 -5.59 11.30
C TYR A 31 8.09 -4.08 11.32
N ALA A 32 9.29 -3.61 11.02
CA ALA A 32 9.61 -2.18 10.97
C ALA A 32 8.76 -1.46 9.90
N GLY A 33 8.70 -2.01 8.70
CA GLY A 33 7.87 -1.46 7.62
C GLY A 33 6.38 -1.43 7.97
N ARG A 34 5.88 -2.50 8.58
CA ARG A 34 4.49 -2.55 9.07
C ARG A 34 4.22 -1.49 10.14
N ALA A 35 5.13 -1.34 11.10
CA ALA A 35 4.99 -0.37 12.17
C ALA A 35 4.90 1.07 11.62
N LEU A 36 5.76 1.41 10.65
CA LEU A 36 5.72 2.70 9.96
C LEU A 36 4.39 2.89 9.21
N ARG A 37 3.97 1.90 8.43
CA ARG A 37 2.71 1.99 7.67
C ARG A 37 1.47 2.09 8.57
N LYS A 38 1.43 1.35 9.68
CA LYS A 38 0.29 1.35 10.61
C LYS A 38 0.33 2.51 11.61
N GLY A 39 1.48 3.17 11.76
CA GLY A 39 1.67 4.17 12.81
C GLY A 39 1.65 3.56 14.20
N ASP A 40 2.25 2.36 14.35
CA ASP A 40 2.34 1.65 15.61
C ASP A 40 3.28 2.40 16.57
N VAL A 41 2.68 3.21 17.45
CA VAL A 41 3.40 4.13 18.33
C VAL A 41 4.36 3.39 19.25
N GLU A 42 4.01 2.22 19.76
CA GLU A 42 4.84 1.47 20.71
C GLU A 42 6.08 0.91 20.03
N THR A 43 5.91 0.23 18.90
CA THR A 43 7.02 -0.27 18.08
C THR A 43 7.93 0.86 17.62
N LEU A 44 7.35 1.97 17.10
CA LEU A 44 8.11 3.13 16.63
C LEU A 44 8.87 3.83 17.74
N ARG A 45 8.34 3.83 18.95
CA ARG A 45 9.01 4.35 20.14
C ARG A 45 10.30 3.58 20.42
N HIS A 46 10.24 2.24 20.37
CA HIS A 46 11.42 1.40 20.53
C HIS A 46 12.43 1.60 19.39
N MET A 47 11.98 1.65 18.15
CA MET A 47 12.84 1.85 16.97
C MET A 47 13.59 3.19 17.01
N GLN A 48 12.94 4.24 17.53
CA GLN A 48 13.52 5.59 17.62
C GLN A 48 14.22 5.84 18.98
N ALA A 49 14.31 4.85 19.84
CA ALA A 49 14.78 5.01 21.24
C ALA A 49 14.11 6.21 21.95
N TRP A 50 12.80 6.40 21.70
CA TRP A 50 12.04 7.55 22.22
C TRP A 50 11.79 7.42 23.72
N PRO A 51 11.95 8.51 24.51
CA PRO A 51 11.73 8.45 25.95
C PRO A 51 10.31 7.96 26.30
N PRO A 52 10.16 7.05 27.28
CA PRO A 52 8.86 6.45 27.61
C PRO A 52 7.87 7.43 28.26
N ASP A 53 8.38 8.47 28.91
CA ASP A 53 7.63 9.54 29.55
C ASP A 53 7.19 10.65 28.60
N ARG A 54 7.65 10.63 27.37
CA ARG A 54 7.37 11.65 26.35
C ARG A 54 6.39 11.12 25.31
N GLN A 55 5.35 11.88 25.00
CA GLN A 55 4.39 11.53 23.93
C GLN A 55 5.10 11.52 22.58
N LEU A 56 4.87 10.48 21.76
CA LEU A 56 5.29 10.43 20.37
C LEU A 56 4.08 10.68 19.47
N VAL A 57 4.18 11.67 18.58
CA VAL A 57 3.21 11.92 17.51
C VAL A 57 3.75 11.29 16.24
N VAL A 58 2.99 10.40 15.62
CA VAL A 58 3.37 9.72 14.39
C VAL A 58 2.67 10.36 13.21
N ASP A 59 3.46 10.86 12.26
CA ASP A 59 2.93 11.37 11.00
C ASP A 59 2.53 10.21 10.07
N PRO A 60 1.36 10.27 9.41
CA PRO A 60 0.87 9.20 8.56
C PRO A 60 1.55 9.11 7.18
N LEU A 61 2.66 9.82 6.93
CA LEU A 61 3.32 9.88 5.62
C LEU A 61 3.68 8.49 5.08
N ALA A 62 4.23 7.62 5.93
CA ALA A 62 4.54 6.24 5.52
C ALA A 62 3.28 5.49 5.01
N LYS A 63 2.16 5.63 5.72
CA LYS A 63 0.88 5.06 5.26
C LYS A 63 0.47 5.64 3.90
N ARG A 64 0.60 6.95 3.72
CA ARG A 64 0.23 7.64 2.47
C ARG A 64 1.12 7.20 1.30
N ILE A 65 2.42 6.97 1.52
CA ILE A 65 3.33 6.43 0.50
C ILE A 65 2.84 5.05 0.02
N ALA A 66 2.58 4.11 0.94
CA ALA A 66 2.13 2.78 0.57
C ALA A 66 0.76 2.79 -0.15
N HIS A 67 -0.16 3.64 0.31
CA HIS A 67 -1.45 3.82 -0.37
C HIS A 67 -1.28 4.47 -1.74
N GLY A 68 -0.46 5.52 -1.85
CA GLY A 68 -0.25 6.24 -3.11
C GLY A 68 0.29 5.34 -4.23
N PHE A 69 1.23 4.42 -3.94
CA PHE A 69 1.69 3.44 -4.91
C PHE A 69 0.60 2.44 -5.29
N ALA A 70 -0.15 1.92 -4.30
CA ALA A 70 -1.24 0.98 -4.56
C ALA A 70 -2.37 1.64 -5.36
N ASP A 71 -2.77 2.86 -4.98
CA ASP A 71 -3.78 3.64 -5.69
C ASP A 71 -3.34 3.97 -7.12
N PHE A 72 -2.04 4.25 -7.33
CA PHE A 72 -1.49 4.56 -8.66
C PHE A 72 -1.40 3.33 -9.57
N LEU A 73 -1.11 2.15 -9.02
CA LEU A 73 -1.00 0.91 -9.79
C LEU A 73 -2.37 0.29 -10.10
N PHE A 74 -3.31 0.41 -9.18
CA PHE A 74 -4.62 -0.26 -9.21
C PHE A 74 -5.78 0.75 -9.16
N ALA A 75 -5.58 1.95 -9.73
CA ALA A 75 -6.65 2.94 -9.91
C ALA A 75 -7.80 2.36 -10.73
N ASP A 76 -7.44 1.66 -11.82
CA ASP A 76 -8.35 0.89 -12.65
C ASP A 76 -8.13 -0.62 -12.41
N PRO A 77 -9.17 -1.43 -12.59
CA PRO A 77 -9.07 -2.88 -12.56
C PRO A 77 -8.08 -3.38 -13.62
N VAL A 78 -7.22 -4.34 -13.25
CA VAL A 78 -6.27 -4.95 -14.20
C VAL A 78 -7.04 -5.80 -15.21
N SER A 79 -6.82 -5.62 -16.53
CA SER A 79 -7.35 -6.53 -17.55
C SER A 79 -6.57 -7.84 -17.53
N LEU A 80 -7.31 -8.96 -17.60
CA LEU A 80 -6.79 -10.34 -17.65
C LEU A 80 -7.48 -11.05 -18.82
N GLU A 81 -6.82 -11.17 -19.96
CA GLU A 81 -7.42 -11.69 -21.17
C GLU A 81 -6.77 -12.99 -21.63
N VAL A 82 -7.59 -14.00 -21.92
CA VAL A 82 -7.19 -15.27 -22.54
C VAL A 82 -7.98 -15.48 -23.83
N GLU A 83 -7.40 -16.20 -24.79
CA GLU A 83 -8.03 -16.42 -26.09
C GLU A 83 -9.21 -17.39 -26.04
N ASP A 84 -9.18 -18.36 -25.14
CA ASP A 84 -10.22 -19.37 -24.98
C ASP A 84 -11.38 -18.83 -24.14
N GLU A 85 -12.61 -18.87 -24.68
CA GLU A 85 -13.81 -18.31 -24.05
C GLU A 85 -14.15 -19.03 -22.72
N ALA A 86 -13.99 -20.35 -22.66
CA ALA A 86 -14.27 -21.10 -21.43
C ALA A 86 -13.23 -20.80 -20.34
N ALA A 87 -11.97 -20.62 -20.74
CA ALA A 87 -10.93 -20.19 -19.81
C ALA A 87 -11.16 -18.75 -19.33
N GLN A 88 -11.63 -17.84 -20.20
CA GLN A 88 -11.98 -16.48 -19.81
C GLN A 88 -13.09 -16.46 -18.76
N GLU A 89 -14.15 -17.25 -18.93
CA GLU A 89 -15.21 -17.38 -17.91
C GLU A 89 -14.65 -17.81 -16.55
N GLN A 90 -13.66 -18.72 -16.55
CA GLN A 90 -13.02 -19.15 -15.31
C GLN A 90 -12.08 -18.09 -14.72
N VAL A 91 -11.41 -17.29 -15.54
CA VAL A 91 -10.61 -16.13 -15.09
C VAL A 91 -11.52 -15.10 -14.42
N ASP A 92 -12.68 -14.79 -15.03
CA ASP A 92 -13.63 -13.82 -14.49
C ASP A 92 -14.27 -14.31 -13.19
N LEU A 93 -14.57 -15.61 -13.11
CA LEU A 93 -15.06 -16.25 -11.89
C LEU A 93 -13.99 -16.21 -10.77
N PHE A 94 -12.75 -16.60 -11.08
CA PHE A 94 -11.62 -16.54 -10.15
C PHE A 94 -11.40 -15.12 -9.62
N ARG A 95 -11.46 -14.12 -10.50
CA ARG A 95 -11.34 -12.70 -10.14
C ARG A 95 -12.44 -12.28 -9.17
N THR A 96 -13.70 -12.62 -9.48
CA THR A 96 -14.87 -12.22 -8.71
C THR A 96 -14.92 -12.93 -7.35
N GLU A 97 -14.79 -14.26 -7.31
CA GLU A 97 -14.82 -15.02 -6.06
C GLU A 97 -13.69 -14.63 -5.10
N ASN A 98 -12.56 -14.28 -5.66
CA ASN A 98 -11.40 -13.89 -4.85
C ASN A 98 -11.35 -12.41 -4.49
N ASP A 99 -12.24 -11.54 -5.02
CA ASP A 99 -12.10 -10.08 -4.90
C ASP A 99 -10.66 -9.65 -5.24
N LEU A 100 -10.18 -10.12 -6.41
CA LEU A 100 -8.77 -10.10 -6.77
C LEU A 100 -8.20 -8.69 -6.81
N ASP A 101 -8.93 -7.74 -7.42
CA ASP A 101 -8.50 -6.35 -7.54
C ASP A 101 -8.25 -5.71 -6.17
N HIS A 102 -9.18 -5.91 -5.24
CA HIS A 102 -9.04 -5.40 -3.88
C HIS A 102 -7.87 -6.08 -3.12
N LYS A 103 -7.70 -7.40 -3.31
CA LYS A 103 -6.58 -8.14 -2.71
C LYS A 103 -5.24 -7.68 -3.27
N LEU A 104 -5.11 -7.43 -4.58
CA LEU A 104 -3.89 -6.93 -5.21
C LEU A 104 -3.53 -5.55 -4.67
N HIS A 105 -4.49 -4.64 -4.61
CA HIS A 105 -4.30 -3.31 -4.04
C HIS A 105 -3.84 -3.36 -2.56
N ARG A 106 -4.41 -4.27 -1.75
CA ARG A 106 -3.97 -4.47 -0.36
C ARG A 106 -2.59 -5.10 -0.27
N MET A 107 -2.29 -6.05 -1.14
CA MET A 107 -1.00 -6.73 -1.21
C MET A 107 0.13 -5.74 -1.57
N GLU A 108 -0.11 -4.85 -2.53
CA GLU A 108 0.86 -3.81 -2.91
C GLU A 108 1.26 -2.92 -1.73
N ARG A 109 0.31 -2.52 -0.89
CA ARG A 109 0.63 -1.76 0.33
C ARG A 109 1.59 -2.49 1.27
N VAL A 110 1.53 -3.81 1.29
CA VAL A 110 2.47 -4.64 2.06
C VAL A 110 3.80 -4.74 1.34
N ILE A 111 3.81 -4.97 0.03
CA ILE A 111 5.02 -5.02 -0.79
C ILE A 111 5.84 -3.74 -0.62
N VAL A 112 5.22 -2.58 -0.80
CA VAL A 112 5.87 -1.27 -0.62
C VAL A 112 6.44 -1.08 0.78
N SER A 113 5.69 -1.48 1.81
CA SER A 113 6.05 -1.21 3.21
C SER A 113 6.95 -2.26 3.84
N GLU A 114 6.79 -3.53 3.49
CA GLU A 114 7.47 -4.66 4.12
C GLU A 114 8.53 -5.29 3.20
N GLY A 115 8.64 -4.80 1.94
CA GLY A 115 9.61 -5.21 0.93
C GLY A 115 9.12 -6.33 0.02
N GLU A 116 8.29 -7.23 0.51
CA GLU A 116 7.75 -8.35 -0.26
C GLU A 116 6.42 -8.86 0.32
N ALA A 117 5.64 -9.52 -0.53
CA ALA A 117 4.47 -10.30 -0.13
C ALA A 117 4.50 -11.68 -0.82
N TRP A 118 3.98 -12.68 -0.12
CA TRP A 118 3.95 -14.06 -0.57
C TRP A 118 2.52 -14.49 -0.83
N TRP A 119 2.23 -14.90 -2.05
CA TRP A 119 0.93 -15.41 -2.44
C TRP A 119 0.89 -16.93 -2.44
N LYS A 120 -0.30 -17.48 -2.24
CA LYS A 120 -0.58 -18.90 -2.41
C LYS A 120 -1.99 -19.14 -2.94
N LEU A 121 -2.14 -20.25 -3.61
CA LEU A 121 -3.43 -20.82 -4.03
C LEU A 121 -3.69 -22.08 -3.21
N HIS A 122 -4.89 -22.20 -2.69
CA HIS A 122 -5.38 -23.42 -2.07
C HIS A 122 -6.79 -23.74 -2.58
N THR A 123 -7.22 -24.99 -2.42
CA THR A 123 -8.52 -25.44 -2.90
C THR A 123 -9.38 -25.91 -1.74
N ASP A 124 -10.60 -25.44 -1.72
CA ASP A 124 -11.66 -26.00 -0.90
C ASP A 124 -12.98 -25.92 -1.68
N PRO A 125 -13.35 -27.00 -2.40
CA PRO A 125 -14.57 -27.03 -3.21
C PRO A 125 -15.86 -26.85 -2.40
N SER A 126 -15.80 -26.95 -1.08
CA SER A 126 -16.96 -26.68 -0.21
C SER A 126 -17.19 -25.17 0.01
N ILE A 127 -16.18 -24.34 -0.25
CA ILE A 127 -16.20 -22.90 0.02
C ILE A 127 -16.26 -22.10 -1.29
N ALA A 128 -15.51 -22.51 -2.32
CA ALA A 128 -15.38 -21.76 -3.58
C ALA A 128 -15.44 -22.69 -4.79
N GLN A 129 -15.82 -22.14 -5.95
CA GLN A 129 -15.85 -22.84 -7.24
C GLN A 129 -14.52 -22.70 -8.00
N THR A 130 -13.61 -21.86 -7.53
CA THR A 130 -12.26 -21.65 -8.06
C THR A 130 -11.24 -21.75 -6.94
N PRO A 131 -9.93 -21.90 -7.25
CA PRO A 131 -8.89 -21.83 -6.22
C PRO A 131 -8.93 -20.52 -5.45
N ILE A 132 -8.70 -20.61 -4.15
CA ILE A 132 -8.74 -19.45 -3.26
C ILE A 132 -7.35 -18.81 -3.25
N PHE A 133 -7.29 -17.55 -3.72
CA PHE A 133 -6.08 -16.74 -3.67
C PHE A 133 -5.95 -16.06 -2.30
N THR A 134 -4.82 -16.26 -1.65
CA THR A 134 -4.45 -15.57 -0.41
C THR A 134 -3.02 -15.07 -0.49
N TRP A 135 -2.66 -14.14 0.38
CA TRP A 135 -1.30 -13.63 0.49
C TRP A 135 -0.90 -13.40 1.95
N ASN A 136 0.38 -13.50 2.22
CA ASN A 136 0.97 -13.38 3.54
C ASN A 136 2.11 -12.36 3.51
N SER A 137 2.34 -11.72 4.66
CA SER A 137 3.55 -10.94 4.92
C SER A 137 4.76 -11.85 5.03
N ARG A 138 5.95 -11.31 4.76
CA ARG A 138 7.23 -12.00 5.00
C ARG A 138 7.40 -12.55 6.41
N ARG A 139 6.73 -11.96 7.37
CA ARG A 139 6.76 -12.36 8.79
C ARG A 139 6.21 -13.76 9.04
N ASP A 140 5.29 -14.18 8.18
CA ASP A 140 4.52 -15.41 8.33
C ASP A 140 4.95 -16.47 7.31
N VAL A 141 6.20 -16.36 6.78
CA VAL A 141 6.69 -17.22 5.70
C VAL A 141 8.13 -17.61 5.95
N VAL A 142 8.44 -18.89 5.66
CA VAL A 142 9.81 -19.43 5.70
C VAL A 142 10.13 -20.04 4.34
N PRO A 143 10.86 -19.35 3.45
CA PRO A 143 11.25 -19.86 2.15
C PRO A 143 12.55 -20.67 2.20
N LEU A 144 12.70 -21.53 1.21
CA LEU A 144 13.96 -22.20 0.86
C LEU A 144 14.38 -21.70 -0.52
N PHE A 145 15.53 -21.03 -0.59
CA PHE A 145 16.08 -20.48 -1.82
C PHE A 145 17.25 -21.30 -2.37
N TYR A 146 17.41 -21.24 -3.69
CA TYR A 146 18.66 -21.54 -4.38
C TYR A 146 19.01 -20.34 -5.28
N GLY A 147 19.95 -19.53 -4.86
CA GLY A 147 20.09 -18.18 -5.40
C GLY A 147 18.77 -17.41 -5.21
N ASP A 148 18.28 -16.79 -6.26
CA ASP A 148 17.01 -16.04 -6.24
C ASP A 148 15.76 -16.90 -6.47
N ARG A 149 15.96 -18.18 -6.74
CA ARG A 149 14.85 -19.10 -7.03
C ARG A 149 14.29 -19.69 -5.77
N VAL A 150 12.98 -19.59 -5.59
CA VAL A 150 12.25 -20.28 -4.53
C VAL A 150 12.12 -21.76 -4.89
N LEU A 151 12.61 -22.64 -4.03
CA LEU A 151 12.50 -24.11 -4.18
C LEU A 151 11.33 -24.68 -3.39
N ALA A 152 11.10 -24.15 -2.20
CA ALA A 152 9.98 -24.45 -1.35
C ALA A 152 9.65 -23.26 -0.46
N VAL A 153 8.45 -23.20 0.07
CA VAL A 153 8.01 -22.17 1.00
C VAL A 153 7.05 -22.74 2.03
N ALA A 154 7.22 -22.39 3.30
CA ALA A 154 6.29 -22.70 4.37
C ALA A 154 5.54 -21.43 4.79
N PHE A 155 4.21 -21.47 4.76
CA PHE A 155 3.34 -20.45 5.32
C PHE A 155 3.00 -20.82 6.76
N VAL A 156 3.23 -19.92 7.68
CA VAL A 156 3.12 -20.14 9.12
C VAL A 156 1.85 -19.48 9.64
N THR A 157 1.00 -20.25 10.31
CA THR A 157 -0.16 -19.73 11.02
C THR A 157 -0.01 -20.08 12.50
N GLU A 158 0.14 -19.04 13.34
CA GLU A 158 0.17 -19.22 14.79
C GLU A 158 -1.23 -19.28 15.35
N LYS A 159 -1.47 -20.25 16.23
CA LYS A 159 -2.71 -20.39 17.01
C LYS A 159 -2.36 -20.36 18.49
N ARG A 160 -2.99 -19.42 19.17
CA ARG A 160 -2.88 -19.28 20.63
C ARG A 160 -4.18 -19.71 21.27
N ARG A 161 -4.11 -20.23 22.46
CA ARG A 161 -5.30 -20.63 23.22
C ARG A 161 -5.93 -19.37 23.81
N GLU A 162 -7.06 -18.93 23.25
CA GLU A 162 -8.01 -17.93 23.81
C GLU A 162 -7.48 -16.51 24.13
N GLN A 163 -6.38 -16.03 23.51
CA GLN A 163 -5.93 -14.65 23.67
C GLN A 163 -6.03 -13.85 22.36
N GLU A 164 -6.13 -12.54 22.49
CA GLU A 164 -6.22 -11.64 21.34
C GLU A 164 -4.97 -11.75 20.42
N PRO A 165 -5.13 -11.55 19.08
CA PRO A 165 -4.10 -11.88 18.10
C PRO A 165 -2.79 -11.09 18.20
N ASP A 166 -2.75 -10.01 18.98
CA ASP A 166 -1.62 -9.08 19.02
C ASP A 166 -0.72 -9.19 20.27
N ASP A 167 -1.09 -10.03 21.26
CA ASP A 167 -0.27 -10.20 22.46
C ASP A 167 0.84 -11.23 22.27
N ALA A 168 2.08 -10.86 22.64
CA ALA A 168 3.17 -11.83 22.70
C ALA A 168 2.85 -12.94 23.70
N PRO A 169 3.13 -14.25 23.40
CA PRO A 169 2.85 -15.33 24.33
C PRO A 169 3.59 -15.12 25.64
N ALA A 170 2.89 -15.33 26.76
CA ALA A 170 3.49 -15.27 28.08
C ALA A 170 4.62 -16.31 28.21
N PRO A 171 5.66 -16.05 29.03
CA PRO A 171 6.71 -17.04 29.29
C PRO A 171 6.10 -18.36 29.79
N GLY A 172 6.32 -19.44 29.04
CA GLY A 172 5.77 -20.77 29.33
C GLY A 172 4.45 -21.10 28.61
N GLU A 173 3.86 -20.19 27.86
CA GLU A 173 2.68 -20.43 27.05
C GLU A 173 3.00 -21.35 25.86
N GLN A 174 2.09 -22.30 25.58
CA GLN A 174 2.23 -23.20 24.43
C GLN A 174 1.63 -22.54 23.19
N VAL A 175 2.44 -22.43 22.15
CA VAL A 175 2.05 -21.91 20.83
C VAL A 175 1.94 -23.06 19.84
N TRP A 176 0.83 -23.11 19.15
CA TRP A 176 0.61 -24.05 18.05
C TRP A 176 0.92 -23.32 16.74
N ARG A 177 1.77 -23.93 15.89
CA ARG A 177 2.15 -23.39 14.59
C ARG A 177 1.81 -24.40 13.51
N HIS A 178 0.81 -24.08 12.71
CA HIS A 178 0.51 -24.81 11.49
C HIS A 178 1.38 -24.26 10.36
N LEU A 179 2.11 -25.13 9.69
CA LEU A 179 2.93 -24.81 8.54
C LEU A 179 2.36 -25.53 7.31
N GLU A 180 2.01 -24.73 6.30
CA GLU A 180 1.60 -25.18 4.98
C GLU A 180 2.77 -25.01 4.02
N LEU A 181 3.37 -26.13 3.59
CA LEU A 181 4.59 -26.16 2.79
C LEU A 181 4.25 -26.39 1.32
N HIS A 182 4.76 -25.55 0.45
CA HIS A 182 4.56 -25.64 -1.00
C HIS A 182 5.87 -25.89 -1.73
N THR A 183 5.82 -26.77 -2.73
CA THR A 183 6.85 -26.99 -3.75
C THR A 183 6.19 -27.34 -5.09
N ASP A 184 6.97 -27.55 -6.13
CA ASP A 184 6.44 -28.01 -7.41
C ASP A 184 5.69 -29.33 -7.23
N GLY A 185 4.41 -29.35 -7.60
CA GLY A 185 3.56 -30.54 -7.60
C GLY A 185 3.03 -30.99 -6.24
N ARG A 186 3.40 -30.33 -5.13
CA ARG A 186 3.08 -30.85 -3.78
C ARG A 186 2.82 -29.72 -2.76
N VAL A 187 1.81 -29.93 -1.93
CA VAL A 187 1.57 -29.18 -0.69
C VAL A 187 1.56 -30.16 0.49
N ALA A 188 2.19 -29.80 1.61
CA ALA A 188 2.16 -30.59 2.84
C ALA A 188 1.79 -29.71 4.04
N ASN A 189 1.04 -30.27 4.97
CA ASN A 189 0.63 -29.63 6.21
C ASN A 189 1.34 -30.27 7.40
N VAL A 190 1.95 -29.46 8.25
CA VAL A 190 2.64 -29.89 9.45
C VAL A 190 2.24 -29.03 10.62
N LEU A 191 2.02 -29.62 11.78
CA LEU A 191 1.67 -28.92 13.01
C LEU A 191 2.79 -29.08 14.05
N TYR A 192 3.23 -27.96 14.59
CA TYR A 192 4.21 -27.91 15.68
C TYR A 192 3.58 -27.35 16.96
N ARG A 193 4.05 -27.85 18.09
CA ARG A 193 3.70 -27.35 19.42
C ARG A 193 4.98 -26.99 20.16
N GLY A 194 5.16 -25.69 20.40
CA GLY A 194 6.37 -25.14 21.01
C GLY A 194 6.10 -23.98 21.97
N GLY A 195 7.12 -23.21 22.25
CA GLY A 195 7.05 -21.98 23.03
C GLY A 195 7.14 -20.74 22.15
N ALA A 196 7.26 -19.55 22.76
CA ALA A 196 7.41 -18.29 22.04
C ALA A 196 8.67 -18.28 21.13
N GLU A 197 9.79 -18.78 21.66
CA GLU A 197 11.11 -18.73 21.02
C GLU A 197 11.56 -20.08 20.43
N THR A 198 10.70 -21.10 20.43
CA THR A 198 10.99 -22.43 19.91
C THR A 198 9.84 -22.93 19.04
N LEU A 199 10.17 -23.54 17.89
CA LEU A 199 9.17 -24.21 17.07
C LEU A 199 8.54 -25.39 17.81
N GLY A 200 9.35 -26.11 18.58
CA GLY A 200 8.93 -27.20 19.44
C GLY A 200 8.91 -28.54 18.70
N VAL A 201 7.93 -29.39 19.06
CA VAL A 201 7.83 -30.75 18.53
C VAL A 201 6.69 -30.86 17.52
N ARG A 202 6.91 -31.65 16.47
CA ARG A 202 5.87 -32.00 15.53
C ARG A 202 4.80 -32.84 16.20
N VAL A 203 3.53 -32.53 15.92
CA VAL A 203 2.36 -33.21 16.47
C VAL A 203 1.35 -33.53 15.36
N ASP A 204 0.41 -34.40 15.65
CA ASP A 204 -0.67 -34.76 14.71
C ASP A 204 -1.58 -33.57 14.39
N LEU A 205 -2.02 -33.42 13.13
CA LEU A 205 -2.94 -32.35 12.69
C LEU A 205 -4.27 -32.38 13.44
N GLY A 206 -4.73 -33.58 13.86
CA GLY A 206 -5.93 -33.74 14.67
C GLY A 206 -5.83 -33.20 16.10
N SER A 207 -4.64 -32.72 16.53
CA SER A 207 -4.44 -32.19 17.86
C SER A 207 -5.19 -30.87 18.15
N ILE A 208 -5.58 -30.12 17.10
CA ILE A 208 -6.40 -28.92 17.18
C ILE A 208 -7.50 -28.95 16.10
N THR A 209 -8.67 -28.37 16.40
CA THR A 209 -9.85 -28.41 15.55
C THR A 209 -9.62 -27.81 14.17
N GLU A 210 -8.83 -26.73 14.10
CA GLU A 210 -8.60 -25.96 12.87
C GLU A 210 -7.77 -26.73 11.83
N THR A 211 -6.96 -27.68 12.25
CA THR A 211 -6.12 -28.49 11.34
C THR A 211 -6.61 -29.94 11.20
N ALA A 212 -7.57 -30.35 12.02
CA ALA A 212 -8.05 -31.75 12.05
C ALA A 212 -8.63 -32.25 10.71
N MET A 213 -9.16 -31.33 9.90
CA MET A 213 -9.74 -31.65 8.59
C MET A 213 -8.74 -31.53 7.43
N LEU A 214 -7.53 -31.03 7.69
CA LEU A 214 -6.52 -30.85 6.65
C LEU A 214 -5.87 -32.18 6.29
N ALA A 215 -5.67 -32.42 4.99
CA ALA A 215 -4.85 -33.53 4.54
C ALA A 215 -3.37 -33.26 4.88
N GLU A 216 -2.64 -34.28 5.35
CA GLU A 216 -1.20 -34.12 5.58
C GLU A 216 -0.42 -33.77 4.30
N GLU A 217 -0.89 -34.27 3.16
CA GLU A 217 -0.24 -34.06 1.88
C GLU A 217 -1.28 -34.01 0.75
N TRP A 218 -1.05 -33.07 -0.19
CA TRP A 218 -1.76 -32.98 -1.46
C TRP A 218 -0.77 -32.94 -2.61
N ARG A 219 -0.83 -33.96 -3.48
CA ARG A 219 -0.03 -34.04 -4.71
C ARG A 219 -0.84 -33.53 -5.88
N HIS A 220 -0.66 -32.27 -6.20
CA HIS A 220 -1.44 -31.59 -7.25
C HIS A 220 -0.79 -31.68 -8.63
N GLY A 221 0.50 -32.00 -8.77
CA GLY A 221 1.17 -32.22 -10.05
C GLY A 221 1.22 -31.01 -11.01
N VAL A 222 0.90 -29.81 -10.52
CA VAL A 222 1.05 -28.53 -11.24
C VAL A 222 2.25 -27.77 -10.65
N PRO A 223 2.76 -26.71 -11.29
CA PRO A 223 3.82 -25.89 -10.71
C PRO A 223 3.45 -25.39 -9.31
N MET A 224 4.45 -25.03 -8.52
CA MET A 224 4.26 -24.58 -7.13
C MET A 224 3.14 -23.54 -7.01
N LEU A 225 2.13 -23.85 -6.19
CA LEU A 225 0.94 -23.00 -5.96
C LEU A 225 1.22 -21.85 -5.01
N ALA A 226 2.43 -21.35 -5.01
CA ALA A 226 2.88 -20.23 -4.20
C ALA A 226 3.99 -19.47 -4.92
N GLY A 227 4.22 -18.24 -4.49
CA GLY A 227 5.30 -17.41 -5.01
C GLY A 227 5.39 -16.09 -4.26
N ARG A 228 6.33 -15.23 -4.65
CA ARG A 228 6.52 -13.92 -4.04
C ARG A 228 6.46 -12.82 -5.07
N LEU A 229 6.01 -11.64 -4.62
CA LEU A 229 6.25 -10.37 -5.29
C LEU A 229 7.16 -9.53 -4.40
N VAL A 230 8.11 -8.85 -5.00
CA VAL A 230 9.09 -8.02 -4.31
C VAL A 230 8.96 -6.57 -4.74
N ASN A 231 9.25 -5.64 -3.82
CA ASN A 231 9.29 -4.21 -4.13
C ASN A 231 10.56 -3.88 -4.92
N ASP A 232 11.69 -4.24 -4.33
CA ASP A 232 13.03 -4.21 -4.89
C ASP A 232 13.83 -5.34 -4.25
N LEU A 233 14.96 -5.73 -4.84
CA LEU A 233 15.87 -6.73 -4.27
C LEU A 233 17.06 -6.03 -3.65
N ASP A 234 17.47 -6.46 -2.46
CA ASP A 234 18.74 -6.07 -1.86
C ASP A 234 19.90 -6.60 -2.77
N ASP A 235 20.85 -5.77 -3.12
CA ASP A 235 21.97 -6.13 -3.99
C ASP A 235 22.81 -7.31 -3.46
N ASP A 236 22.85 -7.48 -2.14
CA ASP A 236 23.65 -8.48 -1.44
C ASP A 236 22.87 -9.73 -1.01
N ASP A 237 21.55 -9.72 -1.11
CA ASP A 237 20.67 -10.77 -0.58
C ASP A 237 19.45 -10.97 -1.49
N SER A 238 18.77 -12.11 -1.34
CA SER A 238 17.48 -12.38 -1.99
C SER A 238 16.28 -11.80 -1.24
N LEU A 239 16.50 -10.89 -0.30
CA LEU A 239 15.44 -10.23 0.47
C LEU A 239 14.79 -9.10 -0.34
N GLY A 240 13.48 -8.96 -0.19
CA GLY A 240 12.78 -7.79 -0.69
C GLY A 240 13.07 -6.55 0.16
N GLU A 241 13.41 -5.43 -0.47
CA GLU A 241 13.68 -4.17 0.21
C GLU A 241 12.44 -3.27 0.23
N SER A 242 12.13 -2.72 1.42
CA SER A 242 11.03 -1.77 1.61
C SER A 242 11.39 -0.39 1.04
N GLU A 243 10.40 0.30 0.45
CA GLU A 243 10.53 1.73 0.10
C GLU A 243 10.92 2.61 1.30
N TYR A 244 10.62 2.15 2.49
CA TYR A 244 10.93 2.92 3.70
C TYR A 244 12.40 2.84 4.12
N THR A 245 13.15 1.83 3.66
CA THR A 245 14.55 1.61 4.07
C THR A 245 15.39 2.86 3.84
N ALA A 246 15.32 3.42 2.63
CA ALA A 246 16.12 4.62 2.27
C ALA A 246 15.63 5.91 2.93
N VAL A 247 14.36 5.96 3.38
CA VAL A 247 13.73 7.18 3.93
C VAL A 247 13.38 7.08 5.41
N GLN A 248 13.65 5.96 6.06
CA GLN A 248 13.34 5.75 7.47
C GLN A 248 13.88 6.86 8.39
N PRO A 249 15.11 7.36 8.24
CA PRO A 249 15.60 8.47 9.07
C PRO A 249 14.79 9.76 8.88
N LEU A 250 14.28 10.01 7.67
CA LEU A 250 13.44 11.18 7.39
C LEU A 250 12.04 11.03 8.01
N LEU A 251 11.47 9.82 7.96
CA LEU A 251 10.19 9.51 8.63
C LEU A 251 10.30 9.69 10.15
N PHE A 252 11.44 9.32 10.73
CA PHE A 252 11.71 9.53 12.15
C PHE A 252 11.87 11.00 12.49
N ALA A 253 12.63 11.76 11.70
CA ALA A 253 12.75 13.22 11.86
C ALA A 253 11.39 13.93 11.72
N LEU A 254 10.52 13.46 10.82
CA LEU A 254 9.17 13.98 10.67
C LEU A 254 8.32 13.74 11.92
N ASN A 255 8.37 12.54 12.49
CA ASN A 255 7.67 12.22 13.75
C ASN A 255 8.17 13.10 14.90
N GLU A 256 9.48 13.34 14.98
CA GLU A 256 10.08 14.24 15.97
C GLU A 256 9.59 15.67 15.79
N ALA A 257 9.64 16.20 14.57
CA ALA A 257 9.18 17.56 14.26
C ALA A 257 7.68 17.72 14.55
N ALA A 258 6.85 16.72 14.19
CA ALA A 258 5.42 16.71 14.50
C ALA A 258 5.16 16.69 16.01
N THR A 259 5.94 15.92 16.77
CA THR A 259 5.87 15.87 18.24
C THR A 259 6.21 17.22 18.84
N ILE A 260 7.31 17.85 18.40
CA ILE A 260 7.72 19.19 18.85
C ILE A 260 6.66 20.21 18.53
N ALA A 261 6.02 20.15 17.35
CA ALA A 261 4.93 21.08 16.96
C ALA A 261 3.75 20.98 17.94
N VAL A 262 3.31 19.76 18.25
CA VAL A 262 2.20 19.52 19.19
C VAL A 262 2.56 19.95 20.61
N GLU A 263 3.75 19.61 21.09
CA GLU A 263 4.23 20.02 22.42
C GLU A 263 4.30 21.56 22.54
N ASN A 264 4.86 22.23 21.54
CA ASN A 264 4.95 23.69 21.53
C ASN A 264 3.56 24.36 21.48
N ALA A 265 2.65 23.84 20.66
CA ALA A 265 1.27 24.33 20.62
C ALA A 265 0.56 24.18 21.97
N ARG A 266 0.78 23.05 22.67
CA ARG A 266 0.25 22.81 24.01
C ARG A 266 0.86 23.76 25.06
N LEU A 267 2.18 23.98 25.00
CA LEU A 267 2.88 24.85 25.94
C LEU A 267 2.53 26.33 25.77
N THR A 268 2.28 26.77 24.53
CA THR A 268 1.88 28.16 24.23
C THR A 268 0.40 28.44 24.49
N GLY A 269 -0.45 27.41 24.38
CA GLY A 269 -1.88 27.52 24.73
C GLY A 269 -2.16 27.60 26.24
N GLN A 270 -1.12 27.54 27.08
CA GLN A 270 -1.23 27.68 28.53
C GLN A 270 -0.59 29.00 28.96
N ASP A 271 -1.40 29.91 29.49
CA ASP A 271 -0.91 31.14 30.10
C ASP A 271 0.02 30.80 31.27
N ARG A 272 1.25 31.30 31.21
CA ARG A 272 2.21 31.18 32.31
C ARG A 272 2.27 32.46 33.06
N VAL A 273 1.93 32.41 34.33
CA VAL A 273 1.96 33.55 35.24
C VAL A 273 3.19 33.43 36.13
N PHE A 274 4.10 34.38 36.08
CA PHE A 274 5.19 34.51 37.04
C PHE A 274 4.73 35.37 38.20
N VAL A 275 4.79 34.83 39.40
CA VAL A 275 4.54 35.57 40.61
C VAL A 275 5.89 35.71 41.36
N ALA A 276 6.23 36.92 41.75
CA ALA A 276 7.46 37.13 42.53
C ALA A 276 7.29 36.52 43.94
N GLY A 277 8.07 35.50 44.27
CA GLY A 277 8.00 34.77 45.53
C GLY A 277 8.55 33.35 45.41
N ARG A 278 8.51 32.55 46.48
CA ARG A 278 9.02 31.17 46.46
C ARG A 278 7.93 30.15 46.23
N LEU A 279 7.95 29.46 45.07
CA LEU A 279 7.22 28.21 44.88
C LEU A 279 8.23 27.06 44.84
N ARG A 280 8.51 26.46 45.97
CA ARG A 280 9.13 25.15 46.04
C ARG A 280 8.07 24.14 46.46
N GLN A 281 8.05 22.99 45.83
CA GLN A 281 7.34 21.84 46.44
C GLN A 281 7.93 21.54 47.80
N ALA A 282 7.14 20.88 48.68
CA ALA A 282 7.56 20.54 50.05
C ALA A 282 8.87 19.73 50.11
N ASP A 283 9.27 19.09 49.05
CA ASP A 283 10.51 18.33 48.87
C ASP A 283 11.69 19.15 48.32
N GLY A 284 11.46 20.44 48.01
CA GLY A 284 12.48 21.32 47.43
C GLY A 284 12.70 21.19 45.93
N SER A 285 11.93 20.35 45.23
CA SER A 285 12.00 20.17 43.79
C SER A 285 11.26 21.26 43.03
N PHE A 286 11.66 21.48 41.76
CA PHE A 286 11.02 22.40 40.85
C PHE A 286 10.17 21.59 39.83
N ASP A 287 8.86 21.82 39.80
CA ASP A 287 7.97 21.20 38.83
C ASP A 287 7.78 22.10 37.60
N ALA A 288 8.41 21.73 36.49
CA ALA A 288 8.31 22.47 35.24
C ALA A 288 6.90 22.42 34.61
N SER A 289 5.99 21.57 35.11
CA SER A 289 4.60 21.46 34.66
C SER A 289 3.68 22.51 35.29
N LEU A 290 4.12 23.19 36.35
CA LEU A 290 3.34 24.23 37.01
C LEU A 290 3.17 25.45 36.08
N GLN A 291 1.96 25.94 35.96
CA GLN A 291 1.63 27.16 35.20
C GLN A 291 2.05 28.46 35.91
N VAL A 292 2.41 28.39 37.17
CA VAL A 292 2.81 29.51 38.03
C VAL A 292 4.23 29.30 38.50
N PHE A 293 5.12 30.24 38.19
CA PHE A 293 6.51 30.25 38.64
C PHE A 293 6.74 31.43 39.57
N GLU A 294 7.33 31.15 40.74
CA GLU A 294 7.83 32.23 41.62
C GLU A 294 9.30 32.48 41.29
N ALA A 295 9.64 33.73 41.02
CA ALA A 295 11.03 34.14 40.88
C ALA A 295 11.62 34.45 42.27
N GLU A 296 12.70 33.77 42.62
CA GLU A 296 13.48 34.08 43.81
C GLU A 296 14.22 35.40 43.56
N THR A 297 13.77 36.47 44.18
CA THR A 297 14.52 37.74 44.22
C THR A 297 15.51 37.67 45.35
N ASP A 298 16.82 37.64 45.01
CA ASP A 298 17.90 37.68 45.96
C ASP A 298 17.76 38.91 46.89
N GLY A 299 17.40 38.66 48.13
CA GLY A 299 17.63 39.57 49.25
C GLY A 299 16.95 40.93 49.32
N ALA A 300 16.13 41.30 48.36
CA ALA A 300 15.32 42.50 48.45
C ALA A 300 14.02 42.18 49.19
N THR A 301 13.98 42.45 50.49
CA THR A 301 12.75 42.49 51.26
C THR A 301 11.79 43.51 50.65
N LEU A 302 10.80 43.02 49.87
CA LEU A 302 9.64 43.82 49.45
C LEU A 302 8.70 44.18 50.62
N GLY A 303 9.30 44.48 51.79
CA GLY A 303 8.59 44.67 53.03
C GLY A 303 8.12 46.09 53.33
N ASP A 304 8.54 47.11 52.55
CA ASP A 304 8.29 48.50 52.93
C ASP A 304 7.50 49.35 51.92
N ALA A 305 7.07 48.79 50.82
CA ALA A 305 6.13 49.48 49.94
C ALA A 305 4.93 48.56 49.73
N GLY A 306 3.79 48.89 50.34
CA GLY A 306 2.52 48.14 50.28
C GLY A 306 1.94 47.89 48.89
N GLY A 307 2.76 47.39 47.96
CA GLY A 307 2.39 47.02 46.61
C GLY A 307 2.36 45.49 46.48
N SER A 308 1.28 44.95 45.91
CA SER A 308 1.18 43.59 45.49
C SER A 308 2.40 43.20 44.65
N PRO A 309 2.97 41.99 44.82
CA PRO A 309 4.10 41.55 43.99
C PRO A 309 3.75 41.68 42.49
N PRO A 310 4.65 42.15 41.66
CA PRO A 310 4.38 42.28 40.25
C PRO A 310 4.09 40.91 39.64
N VAL A 311 2.89 40.71 39.18
CA VAL A 311 2.51 39.55 38.38
C VAL A 311 2.94 39.86 36.95
N VAL A 312 3.90 39.14 36.43
CA VAL A 312 4.33 39.27 35.04
C VAL A 312 3.75 38.11 34.28
N ALA A 313 2.76 38.41 33.44
CA ALA A 313 2.33 37.45 32.41
C ALA A 313 3.38 37.44 31.28
N VAL A 314 4.04 36.34 31.09
CA VAL A 314 4.96 36.17 29.95
C VAL A 314 4.18 35.58 28.79
N GLU A 315 3.78 36.41 27.86
CA GLU A 315 3.28 35.94 26.57
C GLU A 315 4.42 35.29 25.82
N LYS A 316 4.35 33.97 25.66
CA LYS A 316 5.23 33.27 24.73
C LYS A 316 4.69 33.41 23.32
N HIS A 317 5.34 34.25 22.54
CA HIS A 317 5.13 34.24 21.08
C HIS A 317 5.84 32.99 20.53
N TYR A 318 5.05 32.00 20.12
CA TYR A 318 5.54 30.88 19.36
C TYR A 318 5.34 31.14 17.88
N ASP A 319 6.45 31.39 17.18
CA ASP A 319 6.43 31.42 15.73
C ASP A 319 6.42 29.97 15.20
N ALA A 320 5.26 29.52 14.76
CA ALA A 320 5.08 28.17 14.25
C ALA A 320 5.62 27.98 12.81
N GLU A 321 5.78 29.07 12.06
CA GLU A 321 6.08 29.05 10.63
C GLU A 321 7.39 28.32 10.30
N PRO A 322 8.54 28.56 10.98
CA PRO A 322 9.78 27.84 10.69
C PRO A 322 9.67 26.33 10.88
N LEU A 323 8.92 25.87 11.88
CA LEU A 323 8.72 24.45 12.13
C LEU A 323 7.81 23.82 11.08
N TRP A 324 6.75 24.50 10.68
CA TRP A 324 5.88 24.05 9.59
C TRP A 324 6.60 24.02 8.24
N MET A 325 7.48 24.99 7.96
CA MET A 325 8.34 24.96 6.79
C MET A 325 9.27 23.73 6.82
N HIS A 326 9.86 23.44 7.97
CA HIS A 326 10.73 22.27 8.13
C HIS A 326 9.96 20.96 7.92
N ILE A 327 8.75 20.81 8.48
CA ILE A 327 7.88 19.65 8.28
C ILE A 327 7.55 19.48 6.79
N ARG A 328 7.16 20.55 6.09
CA ARG A 328 6.88 20.50 4.64
C ARG A 328 8.11 20.07 3.84
N GLU A 329 9.27 20.56 4.19
CA GLU A 329 10.52 20.18 3.50
C GLU A 329 10.90 18.71 3.76
N LEU A 330 10.69 18.19 4.98
CA LEU A 330 10.87 16.78 5.28
C LEU A 330 9.91 15.90 4.45
N VAL A 331 8.62 16.28 4.38
CA VAL A 331 7.62 15.57 3.55
C VAL A 331 8.06 15.56 2.08
N LYS A 332 8.39 16.73 1.52
CA LYS A 332 8.81 16.88 0.13
C LYS A 332 10.07 16.07 -0.18
N THR A 333 11.07 16.13 0.69
CA THR A 333 12.32 15.39 0.53
C THR A 333 12.07 13.88 0.60
N THR A 334 11.22 13.42 1.53
CA THR A 334 10.86 12.01 1.67
C THR A 334 10.17 11.51 0.41
N LEU A 335 9.14 12.22 -0.06
CA LEU A 335 8.41 11.85 -1.28
C LEU A 335 9.30 11.84 -2.52
N SER A 336 10.16 12.85 -2.66
CA SER A 336 11.12 12.91 -3.78
C SER A 336 12.07 11.71 -3.81
N ARG A 337 12.51 11.21 -2.64
CA ARG A 337 13.42 10.04 -2.55
C ARG A 337 12.73 8.73 -2.93
N VAL A 338 11.45 8.58 -2.63
CA VAL A 338 10.66 7.41 -3.05
C VAL A 338 10.06 7.57 -4.46
N GLY A 339 10.43 8.64 -5.18
CA GLY A 339 9.94 8.89 -6.53
C GLY A 339 8.46 9.33 -6.60
N MET A 340 7.88 9.78 -5.49
CA MET A 340 6.49 10.27 -5.48
C MET A 340 6.42 11.79 -5.57
N VAL A 341 5.41 12.29 -6.27
CA VAL A 341 5.09 13.73 -6.27
C VAL A 341 4.19 14.08 -5.09
N VAL A 342 4.38 15.30 -4.56
CA VAL A 342 3.65 15.76 -3.35
C VAL A 342 2.14 15.75 -3.54
N GLN A 343 1.66 16.02 -4.74
CA GLN A 343 0.23 16.10 -5.07
C GLN A 343 -0.54 14.78 -4.89
N ILE A 344 0.14 13.64 -4.93
CA ILE A 344 -0.49 12.33 -4.63
C ILE A 344 -0.89 12.26 -3.15
N VAL A 345 -0.16 12.99 -2.29
CA VAL A 345 -0.32 12.96 -0.84
C VAL A 345 -1.05 14.20 -0.33
N ASP A 346 -0.88 15.35 -1.00
CA ASP A 346 -1.47 16.64 -0.63
C ASP A 346 -1.93 17.40 -1.88
N SER A 347 -3.24 17.43 -2.10
CA SER A 347 -3.87 18.12 -3.22
C SER A 347 -4.02 19.64 -3.01
N SER A 348 -3.58 20.18 -1.87
CA SER A 348 -3.79 21.60 -1.51
C SER A 348 -2.89 22.57 -2.26
N GLU A 349 -1.83 22.13 -2.93
CA GLU A 349 -0.90 23.00 -3.66
C GLU A 349 -1.39 23.41 -5.08
N ASP A 350 -2.51 22.90 -5.56
CA ASP A 350 -2.98 23.11 -6.93
C ASP A 350 -4.18 24.06 -7.03
N GLY A 351 -3.88 25.29 -7.37
CA GLY A 351 -4.90 26.34 -7.66
C GLY A 351 -5.00 26.75 -9.14
N LYS A 352 -4.26 26.11 -10.06
CA LYS A 352 -4.27 26.51 -11.48
C LYS A 352 -4.61 25.31 -12.36
N ALA A 353 -5.56 25.53 -13.29
CA ALA A 353 -5.83 24.58 -14.35
C ALA A 353 -4.56 24.37 -15.20
N GLU A 354 -3.97 23.20 -15.12
CA GLU A 354 -2.79 22.82 -15.92
C GLU A 354 -3.21 22.05 -17.16
N SER A 355 -2.41 22.13 -18.22
CA SER A 355 -2.63 21.28 -19.38
C SER A 355 -2.35 19.80 -19.05
N GLY A 356 -3.04 18.87 -19.71
CA GLY A 356 -2.80 17.43 -19.52
C GLY A 356 -1.33 17.05 -19.68
N THR A 357 -0.61 17.69 -20.61
CA THR A 357 0.85 17.49 -20.78
C THR A 357 1.65 17.94 -19.54
N ALA A 358 1.28 19.06 -18.93
CA ALA A 358 1.95 19.56 -17.72
C ALA A 358 1.70 18.60 -16.52
N ILE A 359 0.47 18.09 -16.40
CA ILE A 359 0.12 17.07 -15.40
C ILE A 359 0.95 15.81 -15.62
N ARG A 360 1.04 15.28 -16.85
CA ARG A 360 1.84 14.10 -17.16
C ARG A 360 3.32 14.29 -16.86
N LEU A 361 3.91 15.44 -17.21
CA LEU A 361 5.30 15.75 -16.87
C LEU A 361 5.54 15.83 -15.37
N ARG A 362 4.58 16.36 -14.61
CA ARG A 362 4.63 16.42 -13.15
C ARG A 362 4.62 15.03 -12.54
N PHE A 363 3.74 14.13 -13.00
CA PHE A 363 3.61 12.77 -12.49
C PHE A 363 4.68 11.80 -13.05
N LEU A 364 5.55 12.24 -13.95
CA LEU A 364 6.58 11.41 -14.56
C LEU A 364 7.45 10.65 -13.54
N PRO A 365 7.96 11.26 -12.44
CA PRO A 365 8.74 10.52 -11.45
C PRO A 365 7.96 9.35 -10.84
N THR A 366 6.70 9.59 -10.45
CA THR A 366 5.84 8.55 -9.87
C THR A 366 5.50 7.45 -10.89
N SER A 367 5.25 7.83 -12.14
CA SER A 367 5.01 6.88 -13.23
C SER A 367 6.21 5.97 -13.47
N LEU A 368 7.43 6.51 -13.40
CA LEU A 368 8.67 5.72 -13.55
C LEU A 368 8.88 4.77 -12.37
N ALA A 369 8.67 5.23 -11.13
CA ALA A 369 8.76 4.40 -9.93
C ALA A 369 7.69 3.28 -9.96
N ALA A 370 6.45 3.61 -10.29
CA ALA A 370 5.35 2.66 -10.41
C ALA A 370 5.58 1.63 -11.55
N LYS A 371 6.22 2.04 -12.66
CA LYS A 371 6.55 1.13 -13.77
C LYS A 371 7.51 0.01 -13.35
N GLY A 372 8.43 0.29 -12.44
CA GLY A 372 9.28 -0.74 -11.84
C GLY A 372 8.46 -1.81 -11.11
N LYS A 373 7.54 -1.36 -10.24
CA LYS A 373 6.65 -2.23 -9.46
C LYS A 373 5.66 -2.99 -10.35
N ARG A 374 5.12 -2.34 -11.38
CA ARG A 374 4.23 -2.96 -12.38
C ARG A 374 4.84 -4.19 -13.02
N LYS A 375 6.15 -4.17 -13.34
CA LYS A 375 6.83 -5.33 -13.95
C LYS A 375 6.79 -6.60 -13.09
N GLU A 376 6.84 -6.47 -11.77
CA GLU A 376 6.69 -7.62 -10.88
C GLU A 376 5.28 -8.20 -10.95
N HIS A 377 4.25 -7.34 -11.00
CA HIS A 377 2.88 -7.80 -11.20
C HIS A 377 2.67 -8.41 -12.59
N GLU A 378 3.17 -7.78 -13.66
CA GLU A 378 3.12 -8.30 -15.04
C GLU A 378 3.78 -9.67 -15.17
N LYS A 379 4.81 -9.95 -14.39
CA LYS A 379 5.49 -11.24 -14.35
C LYS A 379 4.71 -12.30 -13.58
N HIS A 380 4.08 -11.93 -12.46
CA HIS A 380 3.50 -12.89 -11.53
C HIS A 380 2.00 -13.12 -11.71
N LEU A 381 1.22 -12.10 -12.11
CA LEU A 381 -0.23 -12.26 -12.29
C LEU A 381 -0.60 -13.31 -13.35
N PRO A 382 0.05 -13.37 -14.54
CA PRO A 382 -0.22 -14.43 -15.51
C PRO A 382 0.04 -15.82 -14.93
N GLN A 383 1.07 -15.96 -14.11
CA GLN A 383 1.42 -17.24 -13.49
C GLN A 383 0.40 -17.65 -12.41
N ILE A 384 -0.09 -16.70 -11.62
CA ILE A 384 -1.12 -16.94 -10.60
C ILE A 384 -2.38 -17.49 -11.27
N VAL A 385 -2.85 -16.78 -12.31
CA VAL A 385 -4.06 -17.15 -13.04
C VAL A 385 -3.88 -18.48 -13.78
N ALA A 386 -2.78 -18.67 -14.51
CA ALA A 386 -2.51 -19.93 -15.20
C ALA A 386 -2.49 -21.13 -14.24
N ARG A 387 -1.87 -20.98 -13.05
CA ARG A 387 -1.87 -22.03 -12.04
C ARG A 387 -3.25 -22.28 -11.45
N ALA A 388 -4.06 -21.22 -11.29
CA ALA A 388 -5.46 -21.37 -10.89
C ALA A 388 -6.24 -22.17 -11.94
N LEU A 389 -6.11 -21.86 -13.24
CA LEU A 389 -6.73 -22.60 -14.34
C LEU A 389 -6.25 -24.04 -14.40
N MET A 390 -4.94 -24.30 -14.20
CA MET A 390 -4.40 -25.66 -14.12
C MET A 390 -5.04 -26.48 -13.01
N VAL A 391 -5.35 -25.88 -11.88
CA VAL A 391 -6.06 -26.55 -10.78
C VAL A 391 -7.54 -26.73 -11.11
N VAL A 392 -8.19 -25.75 -11.75
CA VAL A 392 -9.58 -25.85 -12.21
C VAL A 392 -9.75 -27.00 -13.20
N ALA A 393 -8.80 -27.17 -14.12
CA ALA A 393 -8.80 -28.23 -15.13
C ALA A 393 -8.62 -29.65 -14.56
N LYS A 394 -8.15 -29.79 -13.31
CA LYS A 394 -7.93 -31.11 -12.71
C LYS A 394 -9.21 -31.82 -12.29
N PRO A 395 -9.21 -33.19 -12.34
CA PRO A 395 -10.30 -33.98 -11.80
C PRO A 395 -10.55 -33.66 -10.30
N THR A 396 -11.80 -33.71 -9.89
CA THR A 396 -12.18 -33.52 -8.48
C THR A 396 -11.52 -34.57 -7.55
N SER A 397 -11.28 -35.78 -8.05
CA SER A 397 -10.57 -36.82 -7.32
C SER A 397 -9.11 -36.47 -7.00
N GLU A 398 -8.53 -35.53 -7.72
CA GLU A 398 -7.16 -35.02 -7.52
C GLU A 398 -7.13 -33.66 -6.80
N GLY A 399 -8.27 -33.22 -6.24
CA GLY A 399 -8.40 -31.95 -5.55
C GLY A 399 -8.57 -30.75 -6.50
N GLY A 400 -8.95 -30.98 -7.76
CA GLY A 400 -9.33 -29.97 -8.73
C GLY A 400 -10.84 -29.73 -8.77
N PHE A 401 -11.31 -29.02 -9.81
CA PHE A 401 -12.73 -28.66 -9.98
C PHE A 401 -13.40 -29.42 -11.14
N GLY A 402 -12.69 -30.31 -11.84
CA GLY A 402 -13.23 -31.26 -12.81
C GLY A 402 -13.49 -30.67 -14.22
N MET A 403 -12.91 -29.54 -14.57
CA MET A 403 -13.04 -28.94 -15.92
C MET A 403 -11.93 -29.45 -16.85
N GLU A 404 -11.89 -30.76 -17.08
CA GLU A 404 -10.88 -31.40 -17.90
C GLU A 404 -10.90 -30.81 -19.35
N GLY A 405 -9.70 -30.49 -19.86
CA GLY A 405 -9.54 -29.93 -21.20
C GLY A 405 -9.61 -28.41 -21.28
N LEU A 406 -9.80 -27.72 -20.14
CA LEU A 406 -9.73 -26.25 -20.06
C LEU A 406 -8.35 -25.76 -20.51
N ALA A 407 -8.29 -24.71 -21.33
CA ALA A 407 -7.04 -24.04 -21.66
C ALA A 407 -6.42 -23.41 -20.40
N THR A 408 -5.11 -23.55 -20.25
CA THR A 408 -4.38 -23.11 -19.06
C THR A 408 -3.25 -22.13 -19.37
N ASP A 409 -3.35 -21.50 -20.54
CA ASP A 409 -2.39 -20.48 -20.96
C ASP A 409 -2.43 -19.25 -20.05
N PRO A 410 -1.28 -18.61 -19.80
CA PRO A 410 -1.24 -17.39 -19.00
C PRO A 410 -2.01 -16.27 -19.70
N PRO A 411 -2.85 -15.50 -18.98
CA PRO A 411 -3.54 -14.35 -19.55
C PRO A 411 -2.57 -13.25 -19.96
N ALA A 412 -2.95 -12.47 -20.98
CA ALA A 412 -2.39 -11.14 -21.20
C ALA A 412 -2.84 -10.22 -20.06
N VAL A 413 -1.92 -9.40 -19.54
CA VAL A 413 -2.15 -8.52 -18.41
C VAL A 413 -1.96 -7.08 -18.85
N GLU A 414 -2.99 -6.25 -18.69
CA GLU A 414 -2.91 -4.82 -18.97
C GLU A 414 -3.34 -4.00 -17.76
N PHE A 415 -2.52 -3.00 -17.44
CA PHE A 415 -2.80 -2.03 -16.37
C PHE A 415 -3.33 -0.74 -16.99
N GLY A 416 -4.34 -0.17 -16.36
CA GLY A 416 -4.85 1.15 -16.70
C GLY A 416 -3.78 2.26 -16.59
N ASP A 417 -4.01 3.38 -17.24
CA ASP A 417 -3.19 4.60 -17.09
C ASP A 417 -3.77 5.44 -15.95
N PRO A 418 -3.09 5.54 -14.78
CA PRO A 418 -3.60 6.26 -13.63
C PRO A 418 -3.65 7.78 -13.81
N ILE A 419 -3.05 8.30 -14.88
CA ILE A 419 -3.05 9.72 -15.17
C ILE A 419 -4.22 10.03 -16.08
N PRO A 420 -5.17 10.88 -15.67
CA PRO A 420 -6.30 11.26 -16.52
C PRO A 420 -5.83 11.75 -17.90
N ARG A 421 -6.42 11.20 -18.94
CA ARG A 421 -6.15 11.64 -20.31
C ARG A 421 -6.83 12.99 -20.53
N ASP A 422 -6.13 13.88 -21.21
CA ASP A 422 -6.74 15.11 -21.71
C ASP A 422 -7.49 14.77 -23.01
N GLU A 423 -8.75 14.35 -22.86
CA GLU A 423 -9.60 13.97 -23.98
C GLU A 423 -9.64 15.06 -25.06
N SER A 424 -9.63 16.35 -24.66
CA SER A 424 -9.66 17.46 -25.59
C SER A 424 -8.35 17.59 -26.40
N ALA A 425 -7.22 17.28 -25.80
CA ALA A 425 -5.93 17.25 -26.49
C ALA A 425 -5.84 16.02 -27.41
N GLU A 426 -6.28 14.85 -26.93
CA GLU A 426 -6.29 13.62 -27.75
C GLU A 426 -7.22 13.72 -28.97
N VAL A 427 -8.39 14.33 -28.82
CA VAL A 427 -9.28 14.58 -29.93
C VAL A 427 -8.64 15.50 -30.98
N LYS A 428 -7.94 16.57 -30.50
CA LYS A 428 -7.21 17.46 -31.41
C LYS A 428 -6.04 16.77 -32.11
N ASP A 429 -5.28 15.97 -31.38
CA ASP A 429 -4.14 15.22 -31.94
C ASP A 429 -4.60 14.16 -32.94
N ARG A 430 -5.69 13.44 -32.66
CA ARG A 430 -6.32 12.51 -33.62
C ARG A 430 -6.86 13.24 -34.85
N ALA A 431 -7.55 14.38 -34.66
CA ALA A 431 -8.03 15.20 -35.76
C ALA A 431 -6.87 15.69 -36.65
N LEU A 432 -5.75 16.10 -36.04
CA LEU A 432 -4.55 16.51 -36.75
C LEU A 432 -3.90 15.33 -37.48
N ALA A 433 -3.81 14.15 -36.85
CA ALA A 433 -3.26 12.93 -37.47
C ALA A 433 -4.10 12.48 -38.69
N VAL A 434 -5.43 12.56 -38.60
CA VAL A 434 -6.34 12.29 -39.73
C VAL A 434 -6.18 13.33 -40.83
N THR A 435 -6.13 14.61 -40.47
CA THR A 435 -5.99 15.71 -41.43
C THR A 435 -4.64 15.67 -42.17
N SER A 436 -3.56 15.26 -41.48
CA SER A 436 -2.22 15.10 -42.06
C SER A 436 -2.03 13.78 -42.83
N GLY A 437 -3.05 12.92 -42.86
CA GLY A 437 -3.00 11.63 -43.56
C GLY A 437 -2.15 10.55 -42.90
N ILE A 438 -1.74 10.74 -41.63
CA ILE A 438 -0.96 9.79 -40.85
C ILE A 438 -1.86 8.66 -40.30
N MET A 439 -3.13 8.98 -40.02
CA MET A 439 -4.11 8.06 -39.46
C MET A 439 -5.38 8.04 -40.36
N SER A 440 -5.99 6.87 -40.51
CA SER A 440 -7.30 6.77 -41.16
C SER A 440 -8.41 7.19 -40.17
N ARG A 441 -9.54 7.71 -40.72
CA ARG A 441 -10.71 8.03 -39.88
C ARG A 441 -11.21 6.82 -39.09
N ARG A 442 -11.24 5.65 -39.75
CA ARG A 442 -11.62 4.38 -39.12
C ARG A 442 -10.77 4.08 -37.91
N GLN A 443 -9.46 4.21 -38.05
CA GLN A 443 -8.52 3.99 -36.94
C GLN A 443 -8.74 5.01 -35.83
N ALA A 444 -8.96 6.28 -36.17
CA ALA A 444 -9.22 7.33 -35.18
C ALA A 444 -10.51 7.08 -34.38
N ILE A 445 -11.57 6.55 -35.01
CA ILE A 445 -12.82 6.17 -34.32
C ILE A 445 -12.59 4.94 -33.43
N THR A 446 -11.91 3.92 -33.94
CA THR A 446 -11.59 2.71 -33.17
C THR A 446 -10.75 3.03 -31.92
N GLU A 447 -9.78 3.94 -32.05
CA GLU A 447 -8.96 4.38 -30.89
C GLU A 447 -9.72 5.32 -29.94
N ALA A 448 -10.77 6.00 -30.41
CA ALA A 448 -11.64 6.83 -29.58
C ALA A 448 -12.63 5.99 -28.77
N HIS A 449 -13.06 4.87 -29.35
CA HIS A 449 -14.09 3.99 -28.78
C HIS A 449 -13.62 2.52 -28.86
N PRO A 450 -12.68 2.11 -28.00
CA PRO A 450 -12.10 0.75 -28.02
C PRO A 450 -13.13 -0.34 -27.68
N ASP A 451 -14.24 0.02 -27.06
CA ASP A 451 -15.39 -0.82 -26.71
C ASP A 451 -16.41 -1.02 -27.85
N TRP A 452 -16.26 -0.28 -28.96
CA TRP A 452 -17.17 -0.40 -30.07
C TRP A 452 -16.86 -1.60 -30.96
N THR A 453 -17.94 -2.25 -31.43
CA THR A 453 -17.85 -3.32 -32.43
C THR A 453 -17.52 -2.74 -33.81
N THR A 454 -16.95 -3.56 -34.67
CA THR A 454 -16.64 -3.17 -36.06
C THR A 454 -17.87 -2.59 -36.80
N ALA A 455 -19.08 -3.09 -36.51
CA ALA A 455 -20.33 -2.59 -37.08
C ALA A 455 -20.64 -1.16 -36.60
N GLN A 456 -20.46 -0.86 -35.32
CA GLN A 456 -20.67 0.49 -34.79
C GLN A 456 -19.67 1.50 -35.37
N VAL A 457 -18.41 1.08 -35.56
CA VAL A 457 -17.38 1.92 -36.25
C VAL A 457 -17.74 2.19 -37.70
N ASP A 458 -18.31 1.20 -38.42
CA ASP A 458 -18.76 1.35 -39.81
C ASP A 458 -19.99 2.25 -39.90
N ASP A 459 -20.93 2.17 -38.97
CA ASP A 459 -22.12 3.03 -38.91
C ASP A 459 -21.71 4.49 -38.67
N GLU A 460 -20.81 4.77 -37.73
CA GLU A 460 -20.28 6.11 -37.45
C GLU A 460 -19.54 6.71 -38.67
N LEU A 461 -18.73 5.88 -39.36
CA LEU A 461 -18.07 6.30 -40.59
C LEU A 461 -19.06 6.68 -41.68
N ALA A 462 -20.17 5.93 -41.80
CA ALA A 462 -21.23 6.22 -42.78
C ALA A 462 -21.96 7.54 -42.43
N GLU A 463 -22.16 7.82 -41.14
CA GLU A 463 -22.79 9.05 -40.66
C GLU A 463 -21.89 10.28 -40.92
N ILE A 464 -20.59 10.18 -40.62
CA ILE A 464 -19.60 11.22 -40.94
C ILE A 464 -19.55 11.52 -42.44
N HIS A 465 -19.58 10.48 -43.28
CA HIS A 465 -19.61 10.67 -44.73
C HIS A 465 -20.92 11.31 -45.26
N ALA A 466 -22.04 11.01 -44.63
CA ALA A 466 -23.33 11.61 -44.93
C ALA A 466 -23.35 13.11 -44.60
N ASP A 467 -22.79 13.48 -43.42
CA ASP A 467 -22.70 14.88 -43.00
C ASP A 467 -21.75 15.72 -43.85
N GLU A 468 -20.64 15.14 -44.34
CA GLU A 468 -19.74 15.84 -45.29
C GLU A 468 -20.36 16.08 -46.66
N GLY A 469 -21.37 15.30 -47.02
CA GLY A 469 -22.13 15.49 -48.30
C GLY A 469 -23.23 16.57 -48.21
N GLN A 470 -23.55 17.06 -47.04
CA GLN A 470 -24.55 18.13 -46.87
C GLN A 470 -23.90 19.52 -47.03
N PRO A 471 -24.49 20.46 -47.83
CA PRO A 471 -23.99 21.82 -47.87
C PRO A 471 -24.15 22.46 -46.50
N ALA A 472 -23.07 23.07 -46.02
CA ALA A 472 -23.06 23.76 -44.71
C ALA A 472 -24.24 24.75 -44.64
N ASP A 473 -25.01 24.68 -43.59
CA ASP A 473 -26.03 25.68 -43.29
C ASP A 473 -25.42 27.08 -43.35
N PRO A 474 -26.07 28.04 -44.01
CA PRO A 474 -25.56 29.39 -44.09
C PRO A 474 -25.40 29.95 -42.68
N PRO A 475 -24.32 30.68 -42.39
CA PRO A 475 -24.07 31.23 -41.08
C PRO A 475 -25.27 32.07 -40.64
N PRO A 476 -25.70 32.01 -39.36
CA PRO A 476 -26.83 32.76 -38.87
C PRO A 476 -26.63 34.26 -39.16
N ALA A 477 -27.67 34.87 -39.72
CA ALA A 477 -27.63 36.30 -40.10
C ALA A 477 -27.12 37.15 -38.89
N PRO A 478 -26.28 38.17 -39.15
CA PRO A 478 -25.78 39.01 -38.06
C PRO A 478 -26.98 39.59 -37.30
N HIS A 479 -26.98 39.42 -36.00
CA HIS A 479 -27.97 40.04 -35.13
C HIS A 479 -27.97 41.53 -35.38
N GLU A 480 -29.07 42.07 -35.92
CA GLU A 480 -29.29 43.50 -36.00
C GLU A 480 -29.12 44.11 -34.56
N PRO A 481 -28.29 45.13 -34.41
CA PRO A 481 -28.15 45.74 -33.10
C PRO A 481 -29.50 46.30 -32.66
N PRO A 482 -29.90 46.17 -31.40
CA PRO A 482 -31.17 46.71 -30.92
C PRO A 482 -31.25 48.22 -31.22
N ALA A 483 -32.40 48.68 -31.72
CA ALA A 483 -32.65 50.06 -32.01
C ALA A 483 -32.35 50.97 -30.79
N PRO A 484 -31.79 52.16 -30.98
CA PRO A 484 -31.46 53.05 -29.85
C PRO A 484 -32.73 53.40 -29.06
N VAL A 485 -32.69 53.14 -27.77
CA VAL A 485 -33.76 53.48 -26.84
C VAL A 485 -33.70 54.98 -26.65
N ASP A 486 -34.81 55.69 -26.98
CA ASP A 486 -34.96 57.10 -26.73
C ASP A 486 -34.78 57.42 -25.22
N PRO A 487 -34.04 58.50 -24.88
CA PRO A 487 -33.87 58.85 -23.45
C PRO A 487 -35.22 59.34 -22.86
N PRO A 488 -35.49 59.04 -21.59
CA PRO A 488 -36.73 59.44 -20.95
C PRO A 488 -36.85 61.01 -20.90
N PRO A 489 -38.05 61.55 -20.99
CA PRO A 489 -38.24 62.98 -20.96
C PRO A 489 -37.84 63.58 -19.62
N VAL A 490 -37.03 64.64 -19.65
CA VAL A 490 -36.63 65.45 -18.50
C VAL A 490 -37.89 66.17 -17.95
N ALA A 491 -38.28 65.79 -16.72
CA ALA A 491 -39.36 66.54 -16.02
C ALA A 491 -38.91 67.94 -15.68
N ALA A 492 -39.77 68.90 -16.03
CA ALA A 492 -39.62 70.30 -15.74
C ALA A 492 -39.88 70.63 -14.25
#